data_e0bc27522b7af9b46233418892adb5a4
#
_entry.id   e0bc27522b7af9b46233418892adb5a4
#
_cell.length_a   1.000
_cell.length_b   1.000
_cell.length_c   1.000
_cell.angle_alpha   90.00
_cell.angle_beta   90.00
_cell.angle_gamma   90.00
#
_symmetry.space_group_name_H-M   'P 1'
#
loop_
_entity.id
_entity.type
_entity.pdbx_description
1 polymer ?
#
loop_
_entity_poly.entity_id
_entity_poly.type
_entity_poly.pdbx_seq_one_letter_code
_entity_poly.pdbx_strand_id
1 'polypeptide(L)'
;MSLRVEFLSGADVELQEVFSQFEDYRDGFGVEFLTVVEAYLARIAVFPEIAPIYLESVRRQIMRRFPYGIFYEVHPARILVTAILDLRQDEQQIIRRLRP
;
A
#
# COMPACT_ATOMS: atom_id res chain seq x y z
N MET A 1 9.00 -2.25 19.31
CA MET A 1 7.87 -3.16 19.15
C MET A 1 7.10 -2.79 17.90
N SER A 2 6.64 -3.75 17.11
CA SER A 2 5.94 -3.48 15.85
C SER A 2 4.46 -3.83 15.99
N LEU A 3 3.62 -3.06 15.27
CA LEU A 3 2.19 -3.33 15.17
C LEU A 3 1.94 -4.43 14.14
N ARG A 4 0.84 -5.15 14.32
CA ARG A 4 0.40 -6.14 13.34
C ARG A 4 -0.12 -5.41 12.10
N VAL A 5 0.20 -5.94 10.92
CA VAL A 5 -0.27 -5.39 9.64
C VAL A 5 -1.38 -6.29 9.10
N GLU A 6 -2.51 -5.68 8.79
CA GLU A 6 -3.66 -6.37 8.21
C GLU A 6 -4.10 -5.63 6.96
N PHE A 7 -4.65 -6.36 6.00
CA PHE A 7 -5.14 -5.79 4.75
C PHE A 7 -6.66 -5.86 4.69
N LEU A 8 -7.30 -4.78 4.27
CA LEU A 8 -8.68 -4.87 3.80
C LEU A 8 -8.72 -5.73 2.55
N SER A 9 -9.86 -6.40 2.32
CA SER A 9 -9.99 -7.33 1.19
C SER A 9 -9.71 -6.64 -0.15
N GLY A 10 -10.16 -5.39 -0.33
CA GLY A 10 -9.89 -4.64 -1.56
C GLY A 10 -8.40 -4.35 -1.76
N ALA A 11 -7.69 -4.05 -0.68
CA ALA A 11 -6.24 -3.81 -0.76
C ALA A 11 -5.50 -5.10 -1.11
N ASP A 12 -5.93 -6.23 -0.56
CA ASP A 12 -5.33 -7.51 -0.86
C ASP A 12 -5.52 -7.87 -2.35
N VAL A 13 -6.72 -7.66 -2.88
CA VAL A 13 -7.00 -7.88 -4.29
C VAL A 13 -6.11 -6.98 -5.16
N GLU A 14 -6.00 -5.71 -4.80
CA GLU A 14 -5.15 -4.77 -5.55
C GLU A 14 -3.70 -5.22 -5.56
N LEU A 15 -3.18 -5.66 -4.41
CA LEU A 15 -1.81 -6.16 -4.32
C LEU A 15 -1.60 -7.36 -5.25
N GLN A 16 -2.54 -8.31 -5.25
CA GLN A 16 -2.45 -9.50 -6.09
C GLN A 16 -2.51 -9.15 -7.58
N GLU A 17 -3.34 -8.18 -7.95
CA GLU A 17 -3.45 -7.75 -9.35
C GLU A 17 -2.15 -7.12 -9.84
N VAL A 18 -1.54 -6.25 -9.04
CA VAL A 18 -0.27 -5.61 -9.40
C VAL A 18 0.83 -6.67 -9.49
N PHE A 19 0.87 -7.59 -8.53
CA PHE A 19 1.82 -8.69 -8.55
C PHE A 19 1.72 -9.48 -9.87
N SER A 20 0.50 -9.85 -10.25
CA SER A 20 0.28 -10.63 -11.47
C SER A 20 0.69 -9.88 -12.73
N GLN A 21 0.37 -8.58 -12.81
CA GLN A 21 0.76 -7.75 -13.95
C GLN A 21 2.28 -7.69 -14.10
N PHE A 22 3.00 -7.54 -13.00
CA PHE A 22 4.45 -7.48 -13.05
C PHE A 22 5.07 -8.84 -13.39
N GLU A 23 4.50 -9.95 -12.89
CA GLU A 23 4.96 -11.28 -13.25
C GLU A 23 4.73 -11.57 -14.74
N ASP A 24 3.61 -11.13 -15.30
CA ASP A 24 3.33 -11.27 -16.72
C ASP A 24 4.32 -10.46 -17.57
N TYR A 25 4.75 -9.32 -17.07
CA TYR A 25 5.74 -8.49 -17.77
C TYR A 25 7.12 -9.15 -17.79
N ARG A 26 7.57 -9.72 -16.67
CA ARG A 26 8.87 -10.38 -16.54
C ARG A 26 8.86 -11.30 -15.33
N ASP A 27 9.33 -12.53 -15.52
CA ASP A 27 9.43 -13.51 -14.43
C ASP A 27 10.23 -12.92 -13.26
N GLY A 28 9.67 -13.02 -12.07
CA GLY A 28 10.29 -12.53 -10.83
C GLY A 28 10.04 -11.06 -10.54
N PHE A 29 9.50 -10.29 -11.49
CA PHE A 29 9.29 -8.86 -11.27
C PHE A 29 8.19 -8.60 -10.24
N GLY A 30 7.15 -9.43 -10.24
CA GLY A 30 6.12 -9.34 -9.20
C GLY A 30 6.68 -9.66 -7.83
N VAL A 31 7.60 -10.63 -7.74
CA VAL A 31 8.26 -10.97 -6.49
C VAL A 31 9.11 -9.80 -6.00
N GLU A 32 9.81 -9.11 -6.90
CA GLU A 32 10.57 -7.89 -6.54
C GLU A 32 9.63 -6.81 -5.97
N PHE A 33 8.49 -6.60 -6.62
CA PHE A 33 7.50 -5.64 -6.14
C PHE A 33 7.00 -6.00 -4.74
N LEU A 34 6.63 -7.26 -4.54
CA LEU A 34 6.13 -7.73 -3.26
C LEU A 34 7.17 -7.58 -2.16
N THR A 35 8.44 -7.88 -2.45
CA THR A 35 9.53 -7.72 -1.50
C THR A 35 9.67 -6.26 -1.06
N VAL A 36 9.54 -5.32 -2.00
CA VAL A 36 9.62 -3.89 -1.70
C VAL A 36 8.42 -3.46 -0.85
N VAL A 37 7.21 -3.92 -1.18
CA VAL A 37 6.01 -3.64 -0.37
C VAL A 37 6.21 -4.14 1.06
N GLU A 38 6.71 -5.37 1.21
CA GLU A 38 6.93 -5.94 2.54
C GLU A 38 7.95 -5.15 3.35
N ALA A 39 9.00 -4.62 2.71
CA ALA A 39 9.99 -3.79 3.40
C ALA A 39 9.36 -2.48 3.90
N TYR A 40 8.52 -1.84 3.09
CA TYR A 40 7.80 -0.64 3.54
C TYR A 40 6.86 -0.95 4.70
N LEU A 41 6.12 -2.06 4.62
CA LEU A 41 5.18 -2.44 5.67
C LEU A 41 5.89 -2.75 6.98
N ALA A 42 7.04 -3.40 6.93
CA ALA A 42 7.84 -3.67 8.14
C ALA A 42 8.25 -2.37 8.82
N ARG A 43 8.62 -1.37 8.03
CA ARG A 43 9.03 -0.06 8.55
C ARG A 43 7.83 0.70 9.13
N ILE A 44 6.70 0.67 8.45
CA ILE A 44 5.46 1.30 8.93
C ILE A 44 5.00 0.64 10.23
N ALA A 45 5.16 -0.67 10.36
CA ALA A 45 4.77 -1.37 11.57
C ALA A 45 5.56 -0.92 12.81
N VAL A 46 6.81 -0.47 12.62
CA VAL A 46 7.65 0.06 13.69
C VAL A 46 7.42 1.56 13.89
N PHE A 47 7.24 2.30 12.80
CA PHE A 47 7.04 3.76 12.81
C PHE A 47 5.73 4.09 12.08
N PRO A 48 4.58 3.89 12.73
CA PRO A 48 3.28 3.97 12.04
C PRO A 48 2.99 5.34 11.42
N GLU A 49 3.53 6.42 11.98
CA GLU A 49 3.25 7.77 11.52
C GLU A 49 4.31 8.30 10.55
N ILE A 50 5.15 7.42 10.01
CA ILE A 50 6.25 7.84 9.14
C ILE A 50 5.77 8.47 7.84
N ALA A 51 4.65 8.00 7.29
CA ALA A 51 4.08 8.57 6.07
C ALA A 51 3.07 9.65 6.43
N PRO A 52 2.95 10.70 5.60
CA PRO A 52 2.00 11.78 5.88
C PRO A 52 0.56 11.34 5.70
N ILE A 53 -0.34 12.05 6.38
CA ILE A 53 -1.78 11.89 6.17
C ILE A 53 -2.11 12.42 4.78
N TYR A 54 -2.87 11.65 4.03
CA TYR A 54 -3.27 11.99 2.67
C TYR A 54 -4.75 12.39 2.61
N LEU A 55 -5.63 11.63 3.23
CA LEU A 55 -7.06 11.85 3.20
C LEU A 55 -7.67 11.37 4.51
N GLU A 56 -8.26 12.28 5.29
CA GLU A 56 -8.89 11.94 6.57
C GLU A 56 -7.89 11.21 7.49
N SER A 57 -8.17 9.98 7.89
CA SER A 57 -7.24 9.20 8.72
C SER A 57 -6.28 8.33 7.90
N VAL A 58 -6.38 8.37 6.57
CA VAL A 58 -5.58 7.52 5.69
C VAL A 58 -4.24 8.18 5.40
N ARG A 59 -3.16 7.46 5.64
CA ARG A 59 -1.80 7.87 5.32
C ARG A 59 -1.38 7.24 3.99
N ARG A 60 -0.45 7.91 3.30
CA ARG A 60 0.05 7.42 2.01
C ARG A 60 1.56 7.32 2.05
N GLN A 61 2.06 6.09 1.88
CA GLN A 61 3.48 5.84 1.69
C GLN A 61 3.74 5.70 0.19
N ILE A 62 4.41 6.68 -0.38
CA ILE A 62 4.83 6.63 -1.79
C ILE A 62 6.01 5.68 -1.92
N MET A 63 5.92 4.74 -2.86
CA MET A 63 7.03 3.83 -3.15
C MET A 63 7.99 4.53 -4.11
N ARG A 64 9.29 4.40 -3.87
CA ARG A 64 10.30 5.11 -4.67
C ARG A 64 10.57 4.42 -5.99
N ARG A 65 10.58 3.09 -5.99
CA ARG A 65 10.99 2.28 -7.14
C ARG A 65 9.85 1.98 -8.10
N PHE A 66 8.63 1.97 -7.58
CA PHE A 66 7.43 1.67 -8.35
C PHE A 66 6.44 2.82 -8.23
N PRO A 67 5.66 3.10 -9.26
CA PRO A 67 4.72 4.25 -9.23
C PRO A 67 3.45 3.93 -8.45
N TYR A 68 3.60 3.32 -7.28
CA TYR A 68 2.48 2.89 -6.44
C TYR A 68 2.57 3.53 -5.07
N GLY A 69 1.43 3.65 -4.41
CA GLY A 69 1.34 4.09 -3.04
C GLY A 69 0.68 3.03 -2.18
N ILE A 70 1.14 2.93 -0.94
CA ILE A 70 0.53 2.10 0.10
C ILE A 70 -0.30 3.04 0.96
N PHE A 71 -1.61 2.82 0.99
CA PHE A 71 -2.54 3.63 1.76
C PHE A 71 -2.95 2.83 3.00
N TYR A 72 -2.83 3.45 4.18
CA TYR A 72 -3.07 2.73 5.42
C TYR A 72 -3.61 3.65 6.51
N GLU A 73 -4.26 3.03 7.50
CA GLU A 73 -4.70 3.69 8.72
C GLU A 73 -3.97 3.11 9.91
N VAL A 74 -3.71 3.96 10.89
CA VAL A 74 -3.08 3.54 12.15
C VAL A 74 -4.18 3.35 13.19
N HIS A 75 -4.30 2.14 13.72
CA HIS A 75 -5.22 1.81 14.80
C HIS A 75 -4.43 1.44 16.06
N PRO A 76 -5.07 1.43 17.24
CA PRO A 76 -4.31 1.22 18.49
C PRO A 76 -3.46 -0.05 18.52
N ALA A 77 -3.91 -1.12 17.85
CA ALA A 77 -3.20 -2.42 17.92
C ALA A 77 -2.73 -2.92 16.56
N ARG A 78 -2.96 -2.16 15.48
CA ARG A 78 -2.65 -2.67 14.13
C ARG A 78 -2.52 -1.53 13.12
N ILE A 79 -1.85 -1.86 12.02
CA ILE A 79 -1.85 -1.07 10.80
C ILE A 79 -2.86 -1.72 9.86
N LEU A 80 -3.79 -0.94 9.33
CA LEU A 80 -4.79 -1.45 8.38
C LEU A 80 -4.47 -0.89 7.00
N VAL A 81 -4.00 -1.75 6.09
CA VAL A 81 -3.74 -1.34 4.71
C VAL A 81 -5.09 -1.27 3.98
N THR A 82 -5.43 -0.09 3.50
CA THR A 82 -6.74 0.17 2.89
C THR A 82 -6.70 0.07 1.38
N ALA A 83 -5.55 0.34 0.75
CA ALA A 83 -5.43 0.30 -0.71
C ALA A 83 -3.97 0.23 -1.15
N ILE A 84 -3.74 -0.37 -2.31
CA ILE A 84 -2.46 -0.33 -3.03
C ILE A 84 -2.80 0.21 -4.41
N LEU A 85 -2.41 1.45 -4.70
CA LEU A 85 -2.88 2.14 -5.90
C LEU A 85 -1.76 2.72 -6.73
N ASP A 86 -1.97 2.69 -8.05
CA ASP A 86 -1.10 3.35 -9.01
C ASP A 86 -1.26 4.86 -8.84
N LEU A 87 -0.17 5.57 -8.57
CA LEU A 87 -0.18 7.00 -8.33
C LEU A 87 -0.19 7.82 -9.61
N ARG A 88 -0.07 7.18 -10.77
CA ARG A 88 -0.14 7.88 -12.06
C ARG A 88 -1.56 8.14 -12.51
N GLN A 89 -2.55 7.49 -11.87
CA GLN A 89 -3.94 7.75 -12.20
C GLN A 89 -4.41 9.09 -11.62
N ASP A 90 -5.55 9.57 -12.12
CA ASP A 90 -6.15 10.82 -11.69
C ASP A 90 -6.43 10.79 -10.18
N GLU A 91 -6.06 11.87 -9.48
CA GLU A 91 -6.26 11.99 -8.04
C GLU A 91 -7.73 11.80 -7.65
N GLN A 92 -8.67 12.25 -8.49
CA GLN A 92 -10.09 12.04 -8.19
C GLN A 92 -10.47 10.57 -8.15
N GLN A 93 -9.83 9.74 -8.96
CA GLN A 93 -10.05 8.29 -8.94
C GLN A 93 -9.48 7.68 -7.66
N ILE A 94 -8.34 8.15 -7.21
CA ILE A 94 -7.74 7.69 -5.96
C ILE A 94 -8.66 8.04 -4.79
N ILE A 95 -9.14 9.28 -4.74
CA ILE A 95 -10.03 9.73 -3.67
C ILE A 95 -11.32 8.92 -3.66
N ARG A 96 -11.92 8.68 -4.82
CA ARG A 96 -13.15 7.87 -4.92
C ARG A 96 -12.92 6.43 -4.43
N ARG A 97 -11.75 5.87 -4.71
CA ARG A 97 -11.41 4.54 -4.24
C ARG A 97 -11.28 4.49 -2.71
N LEU A 98 -10.71 5.54 -2.12
CA LEU A 98 -10.50 5.61 -0.67
C LEU A 98 -11.79 5.96 0.08
N ARG A 99 -12.72 6.65 -0.55
CA ARG A 99 -14.04 6.96 0.00
C ARG A 99 -15.08 6.03 -0.61
N PRO A 100 -15.63 5.11 0.18
CA PRO A 100 -16.65 4.19 -0.33
C PRO A 100 -17.98 4.88 -0.64
#